data_a87cc98c97852de9cc3e35492a09b3b5
#
_entry.id   a87cc98c97852de9cc3e35492a09b3b5
#
_cell.length_a   1.000
_cell.length_b   1.000
_cell.length_c   1.000
_cell.angle_alpha   90.00
_cell.angle_beta   90.00
_cell.angle_gamma   90.00
#
_symmetry.space_group_name_H-M   'P 1'
#
loop_
_entity.id
_entity.type
_entity.pdbx_description
1 polymer ?
#
loop_
_entity_poly.entity_id
_entity_poly.type
_entity_poly.pdbx_seq_one_letter_code
_entity_poly.pdbx_strand_id
1 'polypeptide(L)'
;MAKEAREDGEDDLCTLYLDSIDPIIEEIIQSVELLAQHSYGCRAVQRMVEYCIEPQRSKVLGSIIACQRNIICHTYGNYVIQKVLQHGRPSDKDAIFKLITSNNSVIMFSKQKQASNVVEAVLRLGDANQRQHIVQEMLNVSFFFVLVYLTVVIDTLISLFPFSASVSIIITRQKVPSCPCLKTPTQIMW
;
A
#
# COMPACT_ATOMS: atom_id res chain seq x y z
N MET A 1 -38.55 11.15 34.94
CA MET A 1 -38.20 9.98 35.75
C MET A 1 -38.21 8.67 34.94
N ALA A 2 -39.28 8.24 34.26
CA ALA A 2 -39.30 6.96 33.53
C ALA A 2 -38.48 6.91 32.25
N LYS A 3 -38.09 8.06 31.66
CA LYS A 3 -37.28 8.17 30.44
C LYS A 3 -35.78 8.10 30.73
N GLU A 4 -35.36 8.71 31.84
CA GLU A 4 -33.94 8.66 32.31
C GLU A 4 -33.54 7.24 32.77
N ALA A 5 -34.43 6.51 33.44
CA ALA A 5 -34.16 5.14 33.90
C ALA A 5 -34.04 4.10 32.76
N ARG A 6 -34.50 4.41 31.54
CA ARG A 6 -34.32 3.55 30.35
C ARG A 6 -32.98 3.78 29.67
N GLU A 7 -32.49 5.02 29.63
CA GLU A 7 -31.20 5.38 29.04
C GLU A 7 -30.04 4.79 29.89
N ASP A 8 -30.11 4.85 31.22
CA ASP A 8 -29.10 4.30 32.12
C ASP A 8 -29.00 2.76 32.01
N GLY A 9 -30.10 2.05 31.77
CA GLY A 9 -30.10 0.58 31.64
C GLY A 9 -29.62 0.07 30.27
N GLU A 10 -29.73 0.84 29.21
CA GLU A 10 -29.18 0.50 27.88
C GLU A 10 -27.67 0.73 27.83
N ASP A 11 -27.17 1.75 28.50
CA ASP A 11 -25.73 2.04 28.59
C ASP A 11 -24.99 0.96 29.39
N ASP A 12 -25.57 0.51 30.53
CA ASP A 12 -25.02 -0.59 31.34
C ASP A 12 -24.96 -1.92 30.55
N LEU A 13 -25.97 -2.24 29.79
CA LEU A 13 -26.01 -3.44 28.96
C LEU A 13 -24.98 -3.38 27.82
N CYS A 14 -24.83 -2.24 27.22
CA CYS A 14 -23.85 -2.01 26.16
C CYS A 14 -22.41 -2.16 26.65
N THR A 15 -22.10 -1.61 27.84
CA THR A 15 -20.77 -1.74 28.46
C THR A 15 -20.45 -3.19 28.80
N LEU A 16 -21.42 -3.94 29.31
CA LEU A 16 -21.28 -5.36 29.66
C LEU A 16 -21.01 -6.23 28.43
N TYR A 17 -21.64 -5.94 27.29
CA TYR A 17 -21.35 -6.60 26.01
C TYR A 17 -19.97 -6.26 25.49
N LEU A 18 -19.54 -5.02 25.59
CA LEU A 18 -18.21 -4.58 25.17
C LEU A 18 -17.11 -5.26 25.99
N ASP A 19 -17.25 -5.32 27.30
CA ASP A 19 -16.30 -5.99 28.20
C ASP A 19 -16.18 -7.51 27.90
N SER A 20 -17.29 -8.13 27.46
CA SER A 20 -17.31 -9.56 27.11
C SER A 20 -16.59 -9.84 25.78
N ILE A 21 -16.59 -8.87 24.86
CA ILE A 21 -16.01 -9.02 23.52
C ILE A 21 -14.53 -8.63 23.50
N ASP A 22 -14.10 -7.73 24.38
CA ASP A 22 -12.74 -7.23 24.43
C ASP A 22 -11.66 -8.32 24.46
N PRO A 23 -11.76 -9.40 25.27
CA PRO A 23 -10.76 -10.47 25.26
C PRO A 23 -10.62 -11.16 23.88
N ILE A 24 -11.74 -11.34 23.17
CA ILE A 24 -11.75 -11.93 21.82
C ILE A 24 -11.08 -10.99 20.83
N ILE A 25 -11.36 -9.71 20.94
CA ILE A 25 -10.75 -8.67 20.08
C ILE A 25 -9.24 -8.61 20.31
N GLU A 26 -8.79 -8.65 21.56
CA GLU A 26 -7.35 -8.64 21.88
C GLU A 26 -6.62 -9.88 21.32
N GLU A 27 -7.22 -11.06 21.39
CA GLU A 27 -6.65 -12.27 20.79
C GLU A 27 -6.58 -12.16 19.26
N ILE A 28 -7.61 -11.61 18.62
CA ILE A 28 -7.61 -11.35 17.18
C ILE A 28 -6.53 -10.32 16.81
N ILE A 29 -6.36 -9.27 17.58
CA ILE A 29 -5.33 -8.25 17.38
C ILE A 29 -3.93 -8.85 17.38
N GLN A 30 -3.63 -9.75 18.33
CA GLN A 30 -2.34 -10.44 18.41
C GLN A 30 -2.07 -11.32 17.19
N SER A 31 -3.12 -11.84 16.56
CA SER A 31 -3.06 -12.75 15.41
C SER A 31 -3.48 -12.09 14.10
N VAL A 32 -3.63 -10.75 14.04
CA VAL A 32 -4.25 -10.04 12.93
C VAL A 32 -3.54 -10.29 11.60
N GLU A 33 -2.22 -10.38 11.59
CA GLU A 33 -1.43 -10.65 10.37
C GLU A 33 -1.74 -12.04 9.80
N LEU A 34 -1.76 -13.06 10.64
CA LEU A 34 -2.11 -14.43 10.25
C LEU A 34 -3.56 -14.52 9.78
N LEU A 35 -4.48 -13.90 10.51
CA LEU A 35 -5.90 -13.90 10.15
C LEU A 35 -6.15 -13.15 8.85
N ALA A 36 -5.48 -12.03 8.61
CA ALA A 36 -5.59 -11.29 7.36
C ALA A 36 -5.11 -12.10 6.14
N GLN A 37 -4.19 -13.04 6.34
CA GLN A 37 -3.68 -13.93 5.30
C GLN A 37 -4.47 -15.25 5.17
N HIS A 38 -5.40 -15.54 6.07
CA HIS A 38 -6.21 -16.74 6.02
C HIS A 38 -7.50 -16.52 5.21
N SER A 39 -7.93 -17.53 4.44
CA SER A 39 -9.08 -17.44 3.52
C SER A 39 -10.40 -17.03 4.17
N TYR A 40 -10.66 -17.50 5.40
CA TYR A 40 -11.84 -17.13 6.20
C TYR A 40 -11.52 -16.03 7.21
N GLY A 41 -10.34 -16.06 7.83
CA GLY A 41 -9.92 -15.07 8.82
C GLY A 41 -9.93 -13.64 8.28
N CYS A 42 -9.53 -13.44 7.02
CA CYS A 42 -9.57 -12.13 6.39
C CYS A 42 -10.98 -11.51 6.36
N ARG A 43 -12.03 -12.33 6.31
CA ARG A 43 -13.41 -11.86 6.35
C ARG A 43 -13.78 -11.33 7.74
N ALA A 44 -13.35 -12.03 8.80
CA ALA A 44 -13.55 -11.56 10.18
C ALA A 44 -12.86 -10.21 10.40
N VAL A 45 -11.58 -10.10 10.01
CA VAL A 45 -10.83 -8.84 10.13
C VAL A 45 -11.49 -7.70 9.33
N GLN A 46 -11.96 -7.96 8.10
CA GLN A 46 -12.70 -6.98 7.30
C GLN A 46 -13.97 -6.49 8.01
N ARG A 47 -14.73 -7.40 8.66
CA ARG A 47 -15.93 -7.03 9.42
C ARG A 47 -15.60 -6.22 10.66
N MET A 48 -14.50 -6.53 11.34
CA MET A 48 -14.03 -5.72 12.47
C MET A 48 -13.70 -4.28 12.03
N VAL A 49 -13.00 -4.09 10.91
CA VAL A 49 -12.71 -2.75 10.35
C VAL A 49 -14.02 -1.98 10.05
N GLU A 50 -15.06 -2.68 9.61
CA GLU A 50 -16.31 -2.07 9.18
C GLU A 50 -17.27 -1.77 10.34
N TYR A 51 -17.38 -2.67 11.34
CA TYR A 51 -18.44 -2.65 12.35
C TYR A 51 -17.99 -2.43 13.79
N CYS A 52 -16.71 -2.65 14.14
CA CYS A 52 -16.26 -2.34 15.48
C CYS A 52 -16.42 -0.86 15.78
N ILE A 53 -16.81 -0.59 17.02
CA ILE A 53 -16.90 0.77 17.57
C ILE A 53 -15.58 1.16 18.24
N GLU A 54 -15.41 2.45 18.54
CA GLU A 54 -14.27 2.89 19.35
C GLU A 54 -14.44 2.45 20.82
N PRO A 55 -13.36 2.03 21.55
CA PRO A 55 -11.94 2.08 21.14
C PRO A 55 -11.41 0.85 20.40
N GLN A 56 -12.17 -0.26 20.30
CA GLN A 56 -11.73 -1.52 19.70
C GLN A 56 -11.30 -1.33 18.24
N ARG A 57 -12.05 -0.53 17.49
CA ARG A 57 -11.75 -0.22 16.10
C ARG A 57 -10.38 0.41 15.92
N SER A 58 -10.00 1.34 16.80
CA SER A 58 -8.69 1.98 16.78
C SER A 58 -7.55 0.98 16.99
N LYS A 59 -7.73 0.02 17.91
CA LYS A 59 -6.75 -1.03 18.18
C LYS A 59 -6.57 -1.95 16.98
N VAL A 60 -7.67 -2.43 16.37
CA VAL A 60 -7.66 -3.28 15.17
C VAL A 60 -6.97 -2.57 13.99
N LEU A 61 -7.35 -1.32 13.72
CA LEU A 61 -6.75 -0.52 12.65
C LEU A 61 -5.25 -0.32 12.88
N GLY A 62 -4.83 0.00 14.10
CA GLY A 62 -3.42 0.15 14.46
C GLY A 62 -2.60 -1.12 14.17
N SER A 63 -3.12 -2.29 14.53
CA SER A 63 -2.46 -3.57 14.29
C SER A 63 -2.38 -3.93 12.81
N ILE A 64 -3.43 -3.64 12.03
CA ILE A 64 -3.40 -3.83 10.57
C ILE A 64 -2.35 -2.92 9.92
N ILE A 65 -2.27 -1.65 10.32
CA ILE A 65 -1.28 -0.71 9.80
C ILE A 65 0.14 -1.14 10.16
N ALA A 66 0.37 -1.71 11.34
CA ALA A 66 1.68 -2.23 11.72
C ALA A 66 2.18 -3.36 10.79
N CYS A 67 1.30 -4.24 10.31
CA CYS A 67 1.64 -5.34 9.40
C CYS A 67 1.28 -5.11 7.93
N GLN A 68 0.85 -3.88 7.55
CA GLN A 68 0.32 -3.56 6.21
C GLN A 68 1.24 -3.98 5.05
N ARG A 69 2.58 -3.86 5.25
CA ARG A 69 3.57 -4.22 4.22
C ARG A 69 3.53 -5.71 3.87
N ASN A 70 3.30 -6.57 4.85
CA ASN A 70 3.28 -8.02 4.67
C ASN A 70 1.96 -8.50 4.05
N ILE A 71 0.85 -7.83 4.38
CA ILE A 71 -0.47 -8.27 3.94
C ILE A 71 -0.92 -7.65 2.61
N ILE A 72 -0.36 -6.51 2.18
CA ILE A 72 -0.78 -5.82 0.95
C ILE A 72 -0.60 -6.68 -0.31
N CYS A 73 0.46 -7.49 -0.35
CA CYS A 73 0.80 -8.37 -1.47
C CYS A 73 0.16 -9.76 -1.37
N HIS A 74 -0.54 -10.04 -0.28
CA HIS A 74 -1.12 -11.36 -0.04
C HIS A 74 -2.48 -11.53 -0.72
N THR A 75 -2.78 -12.76 -1.17
CA THR A 75 -4.02 -13.09 -1.90
C THR A 75 -5.30 -12.68 -1.16
N TYR A 76 -5.31 -12.80 0.17
CA TYR A 76 -6.45 -12.43 1.01
C TYR A 76 -6.24 -11.10 1.73
N GLY A 77 -5.01 -10.79 2.12
CA GLY A 77 -4.66 -9.59 2.89
C GLY A 77 -4.94 -8.28 2.15
N ASN A 78 -4.81 -8.25 0.82
CA ASN A 78 -5.12 -7.06 0.03
C ASN A 78 -6.56 -6.57 0.23
N TYR A 79 -7.53 -7.47 0.45
CA TYR A 79 -8.92 -7.09 0.72
C TYR A 79 -9.09 -6.41 2.08
N VAL A 80 -8.29 -6.79 3.08
CA VAL A 80 -8.27 -6.11 4.39
C VAL A 80 -7.78 -4.67 4.23
N ILE A 81 -6.68 -4.47 3.49
CA ILE A 81 -6.16 -3.12 3.20
C ILE A 81 -7.19 -2.28 2.43
N GLN A 82 -7.88 -2.85 1.44
CA GLN A 82 -8.96 -2.15 0.74
C GLN A 82 -10.11 -1.74 1.68
N LYS A 83 -10.45 -2.56 2.68
CA LYS A 83 -11.45 -2.21 3.70
C LYS A 83 -10.97 -1.08 4.61
N VAL A 84 -9.69 -1.04 4.98
CA VAL A 84 -9.12 0.09 5.72
C VAL A 84 -9.20 1.38 4.89
N LEU A 85 -8.93 1.34 3.59
CA LEU A 85 -9.10 2.51 2.70
C LEU A 85 -10.54 2.99 2.62
N GLN A 86 -11.53 2.10 2.72
CA GLN A 86 -12.95 2.47 2.71
C GLN A 86 -13.40 3.06 4.04
N HIS A 87 -13.12 2.39 5.14
CA HIS A 87 -13.71 2.64 6.46
C HIS A 87 -12.72 3.16 7.51
N GLY A 88 -11.40 3.12 7.25
CA GLY A 88 -10.37 3.58 8.18
C GLY A 88 -10.36 5.10 8.36
N ARG A 89 -9.66 5.53 9.41
CA ARG A 89 -9.44 6.96 9.71
C ARG A 89 -8.56 7.60 8.63
N PRO A 90 -8.58 8.92 8.50
CA PRO A 90 -7.68 9.63 7.58
C PRO A 90 -6.20 9.26 7.77
N SER A 91 -5.74 9.17 9.03
CA SER A 91 -4.37 8.76 9.36
C SER A 91 -3.99 7.37 8.85
N ASP A 92 -4.92 6.41 8.88
CA ASP A 92 -4.69 5.04 8.43
C ASP A 92 -4.62 4.98 6.90
N LYS A 93 -5.48 5.74 6.22
CA LYS A 93 -5.46 5.92 4.75
C LYS A 93 -4.15 6.55 4.28
N ASP A 94 -3.69 7.58 5.00
CA ASP A 94 -2.41 8.24 4.71
C ASP A 94 -1.21 7.31 4.94
N ALA A 95 -1.27 6.43 5.94
CA ALA A 95 -0.23 5.43 6.17
C ALA A 95 -0.12 4.44 4.99
N ILE A 96 -1.27 3.99 4.46
CA ILE A 96 -1.30 3.12 3.27
C ILE A 96 -0.80 3.88 2.03
N PHE A 97 -1.23 5.12 1.84
CA PHE A 97 -0.74 5.96 0.75
C PHE A 97 0.78 6.13 0.80
N LYS A 98 1.33 6.48 1.97
CA LYS A 98 2.79 6.60 2.19
C LYS A 98 3.52 5.28 1.91
N LEU A 99 2.95 4.14 2.28
CA LEU A 99 3.55 2.84 1.96
C LEU A 99 3.67 2.63 0.45
N ILE A 100 2.61 2.93 -0.29
CA ILE A 100 2.56 2.73 -1.75
C ILE A 100 3.50 3.68 -2.48
N THR A 101 3.61 4.94 -2.05
CA THR A 101 4.44 5.96 -2.69
C THR A 101 5.88 6.01 -2.17
N SER A 102 6.21 5.25 -1.11
CA SER A 102 7.57 5.22 -0.58
C SER A 102 8.56 4.64 -1.60
N ASN A 103 9.68 5.34 -1.82
CA ASN A 103 10.79 4.86 -2.67
C ASN A 103 10.36 4.47 -4.12
N ASN A 104 9.44 5.20 -4.72
CA ASN A 104 8.89 4.92 -6.05
C ASN A 104 8.26 3.51 -6.16
N SER A 105 7.68 3.01 -5.07
CA SER A 105 7.12 1.66 -5.00
C SER A 105 5.81 1.50 -5.77
N VAL A 106 5.18 2.58 -6.24
CA VAL A 106 3.92 2.54 -7.00
C VAL A 106 4.01 1.55 -8.16
N ILE A 107 5.09 1.60 -8.94
CA ILE A 107 5.29 0.71 -10.10
C ILE A 107 5.43 -0.76 -9.65
N MET A 108 6.14 -1.01 -8.56
CA MET A 108 6.32 -2.36 -8.02
C MET A 108 4.97 -2.96 -7.59
N PHE A 109 4.18 -2.20 -6.83
CA PHE A 109 2.86 -2.64 -6.39
C PHE A 109 1.87 -2.76 -7.54
N SER A 110 1.93 -1.88 -8.54
CA SER A 110 1.07 -1.95 -9.74
C SER A 110 1.33 -3.20 -10.59
N LYS A 111 2.55 -3.72 -10.62
CA LYS A 111 2.90 -4.95 -11.35
C LYS A 111 2.48 -6.22 -10.61
N GLN A 112 2.20 -6.14 -9.33
CA GLN A 112 1.88 -7.28 -8.50
C GLN A 112 0.35 -7.47 -8.46
N LYS A 113 -0.12 -8.67 -8.82
CA LYS A 113 -1.54 -8.99 -9.01
C LYS A 113 -2.44 -8.57 -7.83
N GLN A 114 -2.00 -8.83 -6.61
CA GLN A 114 -2.79 -8.53 -5.40
C GLN A 114 -2.67 -7.06 -5.00
N ALA A 115 -1.46 -6.53 -5.01
CA ALA A 115 -1.20 -5.15 -4.61
C ALA A 115 -1.75 -4.13 -5.61
N SER A 116 -1.86 -4.48 -6.90
CA SER A 116 -2.47 -3.60 -7.90
C SER A 116 -3.92 -3.23 -7.56
N ASN A 117 -4.68 -4.16 -6.94
CA ASN A 117 -6.03 -3.87 -6.45
C ASN A 117 -6.05 -2.78 -5.37
N VAL A 118 -4.98 -2.73 -4.55
CA VAL A 118 -4.86 -1.69 -3.51
C VAL A 118 -4.47 -0.35 -4.13
N VAL A 119 -3.56 -0.34 -5.12
CA VAL A 119 -3.21 0.88 -5.88
C VAL A 119 -4.46 1.44 -6.57
N GLU A 120 -5.26 0.59 -7.21
CA GLU A 120 -6.55 0.99 -7.80
C GLU A 120 -7.50 1.57 -6.74
N ALA A 121 -7.61 0.94 -5.57
CA ALA A 121 -8.45 1.43 -4.49
C ALA A 121 -8.00 2.82 -3.99
N VAL A 122 -6.68 3.06 -3.88
CA VAL A 122 -6.15 4.39 -3.53
C VAL A 122 -6.45 5.42 -4.61
N LEU A 123 -6.32 5.08 -5.89
CA LEU A 123 -6.70 5.98 -6.99
C LEU A 123 -8.18 6.32 -6.98
N ARG A 124 -9.05 5.38 -6.60
CA ARG A 124 -10.51 5.59 -6.54
C ARG A 124 -10.95 6.38 -5.31
N LEU A 125 -10.36 6.12 -4.14
CA LEU A 125 -10.80 6.64 -2.85
C LEU A 125 -9.94 7.78 -2.32
N GLY A 126 -8.74 7.96 -2.84
CA GLY A 126 -7.80 9.02 -2.45
C GLY A 126 -8.30 10.42 -2.86
N ASP A 127 -7.69 11.43 -2.29
CA ASP A 127 -7.93 12.82 -2.67
C ASP A 127 -7.26 13.18 -4.02
N ALA A 128 -7.50 14.39 -4.49
CA ALA A 128 -6.97 14.85 -5.78
C ALA A 128 -5.42 14.89 -5.79
N ASN A 129 -4.80 15.29 -4.67
CA ASN A 129 -3.35 15.39 -4.55
C ASN A 129 -2.71 13.99 -4.54
N GLN A 130 -3.30 13.06 -3.80
CA GLN A 130 -2.86 11.67 -3.73
C GLN A 130 -2.93 11.00 -5.11
N ARG A 131 -4.03 11.18 -5.84
CA ARG A 131 -4.18 10.68 -7.21
C ARG A 131 -3.13 11.27 -8.15
N GLN A 132 -2.96 12.60 -8.12
CA GLN A 132 -1.99 13.28 -8.96
C GLN A 132 -0.56 12.78 -8.68
N HIS A 133 -0.20 12.59 -7.43
CA HIS A 133 1.11 12.08 -7.04
C HIS A 133 1.37 10.68 -7.62
N ILE A 134 0.42 9.74 -7.47
CA ILE A 134 0.55 8.38 -8.03
C ILE A 134 0.68 8.42 -9.55
N VAL A 135 -0.15 9.20 -10.24
CA VAL A 135 -0.09 9.32 -11.70
C VAL A 135 1.26 9.91 -12.13
N GLN A 136 1.76 10.92 -11.42
CA GLN A 136 3.06 11.53 -11.73
C GLN A 136 4.21 10.53 -11.56
N GLU A 137 4.21 9.72 -10.51
CA GLU A 137 5.22 8.66 -10.35
C GLU A 137 5.17 7.63 -11.49
N MET A 138 3.97 7.21 -11.90
CA MET A 138 3.80 6.29 -13.02
C MET A 138 4.31 6.87 -14.34
N LEU A 139 4.05 8.15 -14.61
CA LEU A 139 4.49 8.84 -15.82
C LEU A 139 6.01 9.04 -15.82
N ASN A 140 6.61 9.42 -14.73
CA ASN A 140 8.06 9.63 -14.63
C ASN A 140 8.85 8.37 -14.98
N VAL A 141 8.41 7.21 -14.51
CA VAL A 141 9.07 5.92 -14.83
C VAL A 141 8.86 5.56 -16.30
N SER A 142 7.66 5.76 -16.85
CA SER A 142 7.38 5.53 -18.27
C SER A 142 8.26 6.40 -19.16
N PHE A 143 8.38 7.67 -18.85
CA PHE A 143 9.24 8.62 -19.58
C PHE A 143 10.72 8.22 -19.53
N PHE A 144 11.19 7.76 -18.34
CA PHE A 144 12.56 7.28 -18.19
C PHE A 144 12.85 6.07 -19.10
N PHE A 145 11.94 5.10 -19.19
CA PHE A 145 12.11 3.95 -20.08
C PHE A 145 12.12 4.36 -21.56
N VAL A 146 11.27 5.30 -21.96
CA VAL A 146 11.28 5.83 -23.35
C VAL A 146 12.60 6.54 -23.65
N LEU A 147 13.13 7.32 -22.70
CA LEU A 147 14.40 8.01 -22.88
C LEU A 147 15.58 7.02 -23.01
N VAL A 148 15.63 5.99 -22.15
CA VAL A 148 16.65 4.94 -22.21
C VAL A 148 16.55 4.16 -23.53
N TYR A 149 15.33 3.83 -23.98
CA TYR A 149 15.14 3.16 -25.26
C TYR A 149 15.65 4.01 -26.43
N LEU A 150 15.32 5.30 -26.44
CA LEU A 150 15.79 6.24 -27.48
C LEU A 150 17.32 6.36 -27.50
N THR A 151 17.97 6.43 -26.33
CA THR A 151 19.45 6.47 -26.27
C THR A 151 20.08 5.21 -26.83
N VAL A 152 19.57 4.03 -26.46
CA VAL A 152 20.06 2.75 -26.99
C VAL A 152 19.84 2.65 -28.50
N VAL A 153 18.70 3.08 -29.01
CA VAL A 153 18.42 3.07 -30.45
C VAL A 153 19.35 4.04 -31.19
N ILE A 154 19.57 5.24 -30.64
CA ILE A 154 20.50 6.23 -31.25
C ILE A 154 21.93 5.69 -31.24
N ASP A 155 22.42 5.11 -30.15
CA ASP A 155 23.77 4.53 -30.09
C ASP A 155 23.94 3.37 -31.07
N THR A 156 22.89 2.55 -31.26
CA THR A 156 22.89 1.46 -32.24
C THR A 156 22.93 2.01 -33.69
N LEU A 157 22.16 3.05 -33.96
CA LEU A 157 22.17 3.71 -35.29
C LEU A 157 23.51 4.38 -35.59
N ILE A 158 24.13 5.03 -34.59
CA ILE A 158 25.47 5.63 -34.76
C ILE A 158 26.52 4.54 -35.02
N SER A 159 26.42 3.38 -34.41
CA SER A 159 27.35 2.26 -34.64
C SER A 159 27.17 1.59 -35.99
N LEU A 160 25.96 1.59 -36.54
CA LEU A 160 25.64 1.03 -37.86
C LEU A 160 26.02 1.97 -39.02
N PHE A 161 26.11 3.27 -38.78
CA PHE A 161 26.52 4.26 -39.77
C PHE A 161 27.77 5.01 -39.27
N PRO A 162 29.00 4.49 -39.48
CA PRO A 162 30.22 5.22 -39.14
C PRO A 162 30.35 6.41 -40.08
N PHE A 163 29.71 7.54 -39.70
CA PHE A 163 29.87 8.79 -40.40
C PHE A 163 31.25 9.38 -40.08
N SER A 164 32.15 9.26 -41.02
CA SER A 164 33.44 9.97 -41.01
C SER A 164 33.16 11.47 -41.04
N ALA A 165 33.49 12.15 -39.98
CA ALA A 165 33.94 13.52 -39.83
C ALA A 165 33.21 14.33 -38.75
N SER A 166 33.94 14.61 -37.71
CA SER A 166 34.01 15.91 -37.00
C SER A 166 32.69 16.64 -36.70
N VAL A 167 31.91 16.13 -35.75
CA VAL A 167 31.07 16.96 -34.91
C VAL A 167 31.31 16.53 -33.46
N SER A 168 32.12 17.30 -32.74
CA SER A 168 32.28 17.20 -31.30
C SER A 168 30.99 17.67 -30.66
N ILE A 169 30.05 16.76 -30.49
CA ILE A 169 28.89 16.99 -29.61
C ILE A 169 29.39 16.81 -28.18
N ILE A 170 29.53 17.91 -27.48
CA ILE A 170 29.75 17.96 -26.05
C ILE A 170 28.48 17.43 -25.39
N ILE A 171 28.38 16.11 -25.23
CA ILE A 171 27.44 15.51 -24.31
C ILE A 171 28.08 15.60 -22.94
N THR A 172 27.73 16.64 -22.20
CA THR A 172 27.99 16.74 -20.78
C THR A 172 27.40 15.50 -20.12
N ARG A 173 28.28 14.59 -19.70
CA ARG A 173 27.97 13.43 -18.87
C ARG A 173 27.32 13.91 -17.58
N GLN A 174 26.00 14.07 -17.56
CA GLN A 174 25.28 14.15 -16.29
C GLN A 174 25.41 12.77 -15.64
N LYS A 175 26.10 12.75 -14.51
CA LYS A 175 26.21 11.60 -13.61
C LYS A 175 24.79 11.15 -13.24
N VAL A 176 24.33 10.03 -13.81
CA VAL A 176 23.11 9.35 -13.40
C VAL A 176 23.31 8.94 -11.95
N PRO A 177 22.45 9.35 -11.00
CA PRO A 177 22.55 8.87 -9.64
C PRO A 177 22.33 7.35 -9.65
N SER A 178 23.31 6.62 -9.11
CA SER A 178 23.25 5.18 -8.95
C SER A 178 22.03 4.79 -8.11
N CYS A 179 21.10 4.08 -8.72
CA CYS A 179 19.94 3.53 -8.04
C CYS A 179 20.40 2.42 -7.07
N PRO A 180 20.14 2.51 -5.75
CA PRO A 180 20.67 1.54 -4.77
C PRO A 180 19.98 0.17 -4.79
N CYS A 181 19.13 -0.13 -5.74
CA CYS A 181 18.25 -1.31 -5.74
C CYS A 181 18.70 -2.49 -6.61
N LEU A 182 19.88 -2.43 -7.24
CA LEU A 182 20.45 -3.58 -7.94
C LEU A 182 21.54 -4.23 -7.09
N LYS A 183 21.17 -4.81 -5.95
CA LYS A 183 21.97 -5.88 -5.34
C LYS A 183 21.59 -7.18 -6.04
N THR A 184 22.54 -7.71 -6.78
CA THR A 184 22.52 -9.04 -7.39
C THR A 184 22.10 -10.12 -6.38
N PRO A 185 21.30 -11.12 -6.76
CA PRO A 185 20.99 -12.25 -5.90
C PRO A 185 22.27 -13.04 -5.66
N THR A 186 22.80 -12.99 -4.47
CA THR A 186 23.83 -13.91 -3.99
C THR A 186 23.22 -15.31 -3.96
N GLN A 187 23.86 -16.22 -4.66
CA GLN A 187 23.62 -17.66 -4.70
C GLN A 187 23.24 -18.21 -3.32
N ILE A 188 22.06 -18.77 -3.22
CA ILE A 188 21.75 -19.72 -2.16
C ILE A 188 22.17 -21.08 -2.69
N MET A 189 23.31 -21.54 -2.22
CA MET A 189 23.73 -22.92 -2.28
C MET A 189 23.07 -23.66 -1.11
N TRP A 190 22.25 -24.67 -1.43
CA TRP A 190 21.65 -25.74 -0.60
C TRP A 190 20.71 -25.37 0.53
#